data_e72ba5221a52a8e1c75ca5204388404f
#
_entry.id   e72ba5221a52a8e1c75ca5204388404f
#
_cell.length_a   1.000
_cell.length_b   1.000
_cell.length_c   1.000
_cell.angle_alpha   90.00
_cell.angle_beta   90.00
_cell.angle_gamma   90.00
#
_symmetry.space_group_name_H-M   'P 1'
#
loop_
_entity.id
_entity.type
_entity.pdbx_description
1 polymer ?
#
loop_
_entity_poly.entity_id
_entity_poly.type
_entity_poly.pdbx_seq_one_letter_code
_entity_poly.pdbx_strand_id
1 'polypeptide(L)'
;MKKTFTGLVLRPRQKESALLKLCEKKLHGSCRYFRILKKSLDARDKSDIKWVYSVECDTQPFAPPPRVFEKVEHPPKVVIAGAGPAGLFCALRLIDHGIAPVILERGKAVEEREQDVKKFCETGMLDPDSNVQFGEGGAGAFSDGKLNTQTNDTRNRDVLDTFVRFGAPEEVGYLGKPHVGSDNLKKVVANIRAHILRSGGEFRFCERLTDVRLHGGRLEAVITTRGEIACDALVLAVGHSARDTFEMLLARGFVMEQKEFAVGVRIEHLQSSIGRAQYGAGYAALPAADYKLVSHASDRAVFTFCMCPGGVVIPSASEAGGVVTNGMSNYARSERNANSALVVQVRRSDFGSEHPLAGVQFQRKLERAAFLTAGGNYRAPVQLAGDFLADKESYYFGEVKPSYAIGTSFVPMQAIFPRAITDAMKAALPDLDRKLAGFAAYESVLTGVESRTSSPVRIVRDAQTMQAAGAEGVYPCGEGCGYAGGITSAAADGIRVAEKIIEACLQRQA
;
A
#
# COMPACT_ATOMS: atom_id res chain seq x y z
N MET A 1 30.84 -25.12 -5.28
CA MET A 1 31.13 -24.02 -6.23
C MET A 1 29.79 -23.34 -6.56
N LYS A 2 29.64 -22.10 -6.20
CA LYS A 2 28.44 -21.31 -6.38
C LYS A 2 28.28 -20.89 -7.84
N LYS A 3 27.13 -21.15 -8.46
CA LYS A 3 26.82 -20.79 -9.86
C LYS A 3 25.37 -20.35 -10.02
N THR A 4 25.17 -19.25 -10.73
CA THR A 4 23.86 -18.70 -11.04
C THR A 4 23.47 -18.98 -12.48
N PHE A 5 22.25 -19.46 -12.70
CA PHE A 5 21.65 -19.67 -14.00
C PHE A 5 20.44 -18.75 -14.17
N THR A 6 20.39 -18.02 -15.26
CA THR A 6 19.27 -17.14 -15.61
C THR A 6 18.56 -17.65 -16.87
N GLY A 7 17.28 -17.29 -17.04
CA GLY A 7 16.52 -17.66 -18.22
C GLY A 7 16.15 -19.14 -18.31
N LEU A 8 16.10 -19.85 -17.16
CA LEU A 8 15.54 -21.21 -17.16
C LEU A 8 14.03 -21.15 -17.35
N VAL A 9 13.51 -22.00 -18.23
CA VAL A 9 12.11 -21.97 -18.63
C VAL A 9 11.40 -23.25 -18.20
N LEU A 10 10.19 -23.07 -17.58
CA LEU A 10 9.23 -24.14 -17.35
C LEU A 10 7.87 -23.77 -17.94
N ARG A 11 7.16 -24.75 -18.48
CA ARG A 11 5.75 -24.62 -18.86
C ARG A 11 4.86 -24.54 -17.63
N PRO A 12 3.68 -23.88 -17.67
CA PRO A 12 2.83 -23.68 -16.50
C PRO A 12 2.48 -24.93 -15.67
N ARG A 13 2.40 -26.10 -16.34
CA ARG A 13 2.10 -27.38 -15.67
C ARG A 13 3.32 -28.16 -15.18
N GLN A 14 4.52 -27.69 -15.47
CA GLN A 14 5.75 -28.36 -14.99
C GLN A 14 6.05 -27.99 -13.54
N LYS A 15 6.48 -28.97 -12.77
CA LYS A 15 6.88 -28.76 -11.36
C LYS A 15 8.24 -28.11 -11.28
N GLU A 16 8.43 -27.23 -10.29
CA GLU A 16 9.71 -26.53 -10.05
C GLU A 16 10.88 -27.49 -9.76
N SER A 17 10.61 -28.72 -9.30
CA SER A 17 11.63 -29.76 -9.17
C SER A 17 12.36 -30.09 -10.48
N ALA A 18 11.79 -29.77 -11.63
CA ALA A 18 12.46 -29.91 -12.91
C ALA A 18 13.63 -28.92 -13.09
N LEU A 19 13.65 -27.81 -12.35
CA LEU A 19 14.74 -26.84 -12.39
C LEU A 19 16.05 -27.44 -11.95
N LEU A 20 16.05 -28.33 -10.93
CA LEU A 20 17.24 -29.01 -10.47
C LEU A 20 17.91 -29.79 -11.61
N LYS A 21 17.15 -30.60 -12.34
CA LYS A 21 17.64 -31.35 -13.50
C LYS A 21 18.20 -30.44 -14.61
N LEU A 22 17.54 -29.30 -14.84
CA LEU A 22 18.04 -28.31 -15.82
C LEU A 22 19.36 -27.69 -15.37
N CYS A 23 19.53 -27.42 -14.07
CA CYS A 23 20.77 -26.91 -13.51
C CYS A 23 21.88 -27.96 -13.61
N GLU A 24 21.63 -29.22 -13.22
CA GLU A 24 22.60 -30.31 -13.30
C GLU A 24 23.09 -30.57 -14.71
N LYS A 25 22.17 -30.56 -15.69
CA LYS A 25 22.52 -30.63 -17.12
C LYS A 25 23.47 -29.51 -17.55
N LYS A 26 23.23 -28.29 -17.11
CA LYS A 26 24.08 -27.12 -17.42
C LYS A 26 25.41 -27.09 -16.64
N LEU A 27 25.46 -27.74 -15.49
CA LEU A 27 26.66 -27.88 -14.67
C LEU A 27 27.58 -28.99 -15.19
N HIS A 28 27.05 -29.94 -15.97
CA HIS A 28 27.68 -31.24 -16.26
C HIS A 28 28.05 -31.99 -14.98
N GLY A 29 27.22 -31.86 -13.91
CA GLY A 29 27.46 -32.41 -12.59
C GLY A 29 26.27 -32.26 -11.65
N SER A 30 26.37 -32.77 -10.42
CA SER A 30 25.31 -32.69 -9.42
C SER A 30 25.21 -31.32 -8.79
N CYS A 31 23.99 -30.88 -8.52
CA CYS A 31 23.67 -29.68 -7.74
C CYS A 31 23.13 -30.14 -6.37
N ARG A 32 23.90 -29.90 -5.29
CA ARG A 32 23.52 -30.36 -3.94
C ARG A 32 22.50 -29.45 -3.27
N TYR A 33 22.65 -28.14 -3.45
CA TYR A 33 21.76 -27.11 -2.93
C TYR A 33 21.36 -26.16 -4.06
N PHE A 34 20.08 -25.87 -4.16
CA PHE A 34 19.60 -24.89 -5.11
C PHE A 34 18.54 -23.97 -4.46
N ARG A 35 18.51 -22.73 -4.91
CA ARG A 35 17.46 -21.78 -4.53
C ARG A 35 17.01 -20.94 -5.73
N ILE A 36 15.72 -20.63 -5.74
CA ILE A 36 15.16 -19.73 -6.74
C ILE A 36 15.48 -18.29 -6.32
N LEU A 37 16.10 -17.51 -7.22
CA LEU A 37 16.40 -16.09 -7.01
C LEU A 37 15.32 -15.21 -7.62
N LYS A 38 14.69 -15.67 -8.71
CA LYS A 38 13.63 -14.95 -9.41
C LYS A 38 12.73 -15.92 -10.16
N LYS A 39 11.41 -15.66 -10.12
CA LYS A 39 10.37 -16.35 -10.88
C LYS A 39 9.46 -15.30 -11.49
N SER A 40 9.28 -15.34 -12.80
CA SER A 40 8.43 -14.39 -13.53
C SER A 40 7.59 -15.11 -14.57
N LEU A 41 6.33 -14.75 -14.71
CA LEU A 41 5.47 -15.24 -15.77
C LEU A 41 5.74 -14.41 -17.04
N ASP A 42 6.11 -15.06 -18.13
CA ASP A 42 6.18 -14.45 -19.47
C ASP A 42 4.93 -14.87 -20.25
N ALA A 43 4.01 -13.94 -20.41
CA ALA A 43 2.74 -14.10 -21.12
C ALA A 43 2.62 -13.11 -22.30
N ARG A 44 3.73 -12.59 -22.81
CA ARG A 44 3.75 -11.69 -23.98
C ARG A 44 3.23 -12.37 -25.23
N ASP A 45 3.55 -13.64 -25.39
CA ASP A 45 2.96 -14.50 -26.40
C ASP A 45 1.95 -15.44 -25.73
N LYS A 46 0.65 -15.24 -26.03
CA LYS A 46 -0.44 -16.03 -25.45
C LYS A 46 -0.43 -17.50 -25.89
N SER A 47 0.28 -17.82 -27.00
CA SER A 47 0.46 -19.19 -27.48
C SER A 47 1.63 -19.91 -26.82
N ASP A 48 2.58 -19.17 -26.19
CA ASP A 48 3.79 -19.67 -25.54
C ASP A 48 4.02 -19.08 -24.14
N ILE A 49 3.01 -19.16 -23.29
CA ILE A 49 3.13 -18.71 -21.90
C ILE A 49 4.06 -19.63 -21.11
N LYS A 50 5.00 -19.03 -20.36
CA LYS A 50 6.03 -19.75 -19.62
C LYS A 50 6.48 -19.04 -18.37
N TRP A 51 6.95 -19.82 -17.40
CA TRP A 51 7.68 -19.32 -16.25
C TRP A 51 9.16 -19.19 -16.58
N VAL A 52 9.74 -18.06 -16.27
CA VAL A 52 11.18 -17.76 -16.45
C VAL A 52 11.81 -17.63 -15.06
N TYR A 53 12.87 -18.41 -14.84
CA TYR A 53 13.54 -18.50 -13.55
C TYR A 53 14.99 -18.01 -13.61
N SER A 54 15.44 -17.44 -12.50
CA SER A 54 16.86 -17.37 -12.15
C SER A 54 17.08 -18.24 -10.93
N VAL A 55 18.07 -19.11 -10.96
CA VAL A 55 18.36 -20.12 -9.93
C VAL A 55 19.84 -20.06 -9.58
N GLU A 56 20.13 -20.20 -8.31
CA GLU A 56 21.49 -20.34 -7.79
C GLU A 56 21.70 -21.77 -7.29
N CYS A 57 22.79 -22.37 -7.72
CA CYS A 57 23.23 -23.71 -7.28
C CYS A 57 24.55 -23.60 -6.52
N ASP A 58 24.70 -24.41 -5.49
CA ASP A 58 25.95 -24.52 -4.73
C ASP A 58 26.21 -25.95 -4.24
N THR A 59 27.46 -26.24 -3.91
CA THR A 59 27.90 -27.44 -3.19
C THR A 59 27.81 -27.30 -1.68
N GLN A 60 27.62 -26.05 -1.18
CA GLN A 60 27.45 -25.70 0.23
C GLN A 60 26.01 -25.21 0.48
N PRO A 61 25.47 -25.35 1.71
CA PRO A 61 24.18 -24.77 2.07
C PRO A 61 24.16 -23.25 1.90
N PHE A 62 23.03 -22.71 1.49
CA PHE A 62 22.80 -21.26 1.44
C PHE A 62 22.51 -20.74 2.85
N ALA A 63 23.56 -20.50 3.63
CA ALA A 63 23.41 -19.80 4.90
C ALA A 63 23.60 -18.30 4.65
N PRO A 64 22.62 -17.44 4.95
CA PRO A 64 22.88 -16.01 4.99
C PRO A 64 23.92 -15.75 6.06
N PRO A 65 24.91 -14.85 5.81
CA PRO A 65 25.83 -14.46 6.85
C PRO A 65 25.06 -13.88 8.04
N PRO A 66 25.46 -14.19 9.29
CA PRO A 66 24.85 -13.57 10.46
C PRO A 66 24.98 -12.05 10.33
N ARG A 67 23.87 -11.34 10.42
CA ARG A 67 23.90 -9.88 10.49
C ARG A 67 24.29 -9.50 11.91
N VAL A 68 25.49 -8.96 12.07
CA VAL A 68 25.96 -8.37 13.32
C VAL A 68 25.70 -6.86 13.23
N PHE A 69 24.92 -6.35 14.17
CA PHE A 69 24.61 -4.94 14.27
C PHE A 69 25.36 -4.34 15.46
N GLU A 70 26.03 -3.22 15.25
CA GLU A 70 26.62 -2.42 16.29
C GLU A 70 25.52 -1.89 17.21
N LYS A 71 25.71 -2.01 18.52
CA LYS A 71 24.73 -1.58 19.52
C LYS A 71 25.01 -0.16 19.97
N VAL A 72 23.94 0.59 20.18
CA VAL A 72 23.98 1.92 20.77
C VAL A 72 24.10 1.76 22.27
N GLU A 73 25.16 2.29 22.90
CA GLU A 73 25.41 2.16 24.35
C GLU A 73 24.41 2.98 25.20
N HIS A 74 24.10 4.20 24.73
CA HIS A 74 23.16 5.12 25.36
C HIS A 74 21.96 5.38 24.43
N PRO A 75 21.00 4.43 24.34
CA PRO A 75 19.89 4.53 23.40
C PRO A 75 18.97 5.70 23.72
N PRO A 76 18.59 6.52 22.72
CA PRO A 76 17.62 7.59 22.88
C PRO A 76 16.22 7.02 23.11
N LYS A 77 15.35 7.81 23.75
CA LYS A 77 13.93 7.51 23.82
C LYS A 77 13.28 7.84 22.49
N VAL A 78 12.95 6.83 21.70
CA VAL A 78 12.32 6.98 20.39
C VAL A 78 10.83 6.68 20.48
N VAL A 79 9.99 7.61 20.04
CA VAL A 79 8.57 7.41 19.84
C VAL A 79 8.28 7.32 18.34
N ILE A 80 7.50 6.32 17.92
CA ILE A 80 7.05 6.13 16.54
C ILE A 80 5.54 6.31 16.51
N ALA A 81 5.04 7.32 15.79
CA ALA A 81 3.62 7.54 15.62
C ALA A 81 3.12 6.82 14.35
N GLY A 82 2.44 5.69 14.55
CA GLY A 82 1.85 4.84 13.53
C GLY A 82 2.53 3.47 13.40
N ALA A 83 1.73 2.41 13.49
CA ALA A 83 2.13 1.00 13.35
C ALA A 83 1.92 0.45 11.92
N GLY A 84 2.03 1.30 10.90
CA GLY A 84 2.04 0.91 9.49
C GLY A 84 3.43 0.39 9.05
N PRO A 85 3.62 0.06 7.75
CA PRO A 85 4.89 -0.48 7.24
C PRO A 85 6.10 0.40 7.58
N ALA A 86 5.98 1.72 7.48
CA ALA A 86 7.07 2.64 7.81
C ALA A 86 7.48 2.53 9.30
N GLY A 87 6.50 2.60 10.20
CA GLY A 87 6.76 2.52 11.65
C GLY A 87 7.28 1.16 12.09
N LEU A 88 6.69 0.07 11.61
CA LEU A 88 7.10 -1.29 11.97
C LEU A 88 8.54 -1.60 11.50
N PHE A 89 8.91 -1.24 10.28
CA PHE A 89 10.26 -1.47 9.76
C PHE A 89 11.29 -0.51 10.37
N CYS A 90 10.90 0.71 10.73
CA CYS A 90 11.72 1.60 11.56
C CYS A 90 12.00 0.96 12.92
N ALA A 91 10.98 0.46 13.61
CA ALA A 91 11.12 -0.20 14.90
C ALA A 91 12.04 -1.44 14.84
N LEU A 92 11.87 -2.30 13.83
CA LEU A 92 12.74 -3.48 13.64
C LEU A 92 14.21 -3.08 13.49
N ARG A 93 14.50 -2.06 12.67
CA ARG A 93 15.87 -1.59 12.47
C ARG A 93 16.45 -0.97 13.74
N LEU A 94 15.70 -0.19 14.51
CA LEU A 94 16.14 0.36 15.79
C LEU A 94 16.49 -0.74 16.79
N ILE A 95 15.64 -1.77 16.92
CA ILE A 95 15.85 -2.93 17.79
C ILE A 95 17.10 -3.71 17.41
N ASP A 96 17.39 -3.88 16.11
CA ASP A 96 18.63 -4.50 15.64
C ASP A 96 19.87 -3.82 16.24
N HIS A 97 19.80 -2.50 16.56
CA HIS A 97 20.87 -1.71 17.17
C HIS A 97 20.71 -1.45 18.68
N GLY A 98 19.76 -2.10 19.34
CA GLY A 98 19.56 -2.00 20.79
C GLY A 98 18.70 -0.82 21.25
N ILE A 99 18.04 -0.13 20.33
CA ILE A 99 17.11 0.96 20.64
C ILE A 99 15.69 0.39 20.71
N ALA A 100 15.07 0.42 21.87
CA ALA A 100 13.70 -0.06 22.11
C ALA A 100 12.69 1.09 21.95
N PRO A 101 11.90 1.16 20.85
CA PRO A 101 10.97 2.25 20.61
C PRO A 101 9.63 2.05 21.34
N VAL A 102 8.93 3.15 21.59
CA VAL A 102 7.51 3.18 21.91
C VAL A 102 6.72 3.46 20.64
N ILE A 103 5.84 2.56 20.25
CA ILE A 103 5.02 2.68 19.04
C ILE A 103 3.59 3.07 19.46
N LEU A 104 3.16 4.26 19.04
CA LEU A 104 1.80 4.74 19.19
C LEU A 104 0.98 4.33 17.98
N GLU A 105 -0.17 3.71 18.19
CA GLU A 105 -1.14 3.42 17.15
C GLU A 105 -2.52 3.90 17.60
N ARG A 106 -3.16 4.75 16.76
CA ARG A 106 -4.49 5.29 17.10
C ARG A 106 -5.56 4.22 17.12
N GLY A 107 -5.45 3.23 16.23
CA GLY A 107 -6.38 2.13 16.16
C GLY A 107 -5.96 0.95 17.02
N LYS A 108 -6.63 -0.17 16.79
CA LYS A 108 -6.47 -1.41 17.56
C LYS A 108 -5.41 -2.32 16.95
N ALA A 109 -5.02 -3.35 17.72
CA ALA A 109 -4.26 -4.48 17.23
C ALA A 109 -5.00 -5.17 16.06
N VAL A 110 -4.26 -5.81 15.15
CA VAL A 110 -4.82 -6.28 13.88
C VAL A 110 -5.99 -7.24 14.05
N GLU A 111 -6.01 -8.02 15.12
CA GLU A 111 -7.07 -9.00 15.42
C GLU A 111 -8.39 -8.30 15.80
N GLU A 112 -8.32 -7.27 16.65
CA GLU A 112 -9.50 -6.48 17.04
C GLU A 112 -9.94 -5.53 15.92
N ARG A 113 -8.97 -4.92 15.23
CA ARG A 113 -9.21 -4.07 14.06
C ARG A 113 -9.99 -4.81 12.97
N GLU A 114 -9.71 -6.10 12.76
CA GLU A 114 -10.45 -6.94 11.80
C GLU A 114 -11.95 -6.99 12.14
N GLN A 115 -12.30 -7.05 13.43
CA GLN A 115 -13.70 -7.02 13.87
C GLN A 115 -14.35 -5.66 13.60
N ASP A 116 -13.62 -4.54 13.81
CA ASP A 116 -14.14 -3.21 13.51
C ASP A 116 -14.39 -3.02 12.02
N VAL A 117 -13.46 -3.47 11.17
CA VAL A 117 -13.63 -3.43 9.70
C VAL A 117 -14.80 -4.30 9.27
N LYS A 118 -14.94 -5.50 9.81
CA LYS A 118 -16.09 -6.38 9.55
C LYS A 118 -17.40 -5.72 9.96
N LYS A 119 -17.47 -5.17 11.16
CA LYS A 119 -18.65 -4.45 11.68
C LYS A 119 -19.01 -3.28 10.75
N PHE A 120 -18.03 -2.50 10.30
CA PHE A 120 -18.29 -1.41 9.36
C PHE A 120 -18.84 -1.92 8.03
N CYS A 121 -18.27 -3.00 7.47
CA CYS A 121 -18.76 -3.63 6.26
C CYS A 121 -20.20 -4.14 6.38
N GLU A 122 -20.60 -4.67 7.54
CA GLU A 122 -21.91 -5.27 7.76
C GLU A 122 -22.99 -4.22 8.13
N THR A 123 -22.60 -3.17 8.85
CA THR A 123 -23.57 -2.26 9.49
C THR A 123 -23.46 -0.80 9.05
N GLY A 124 -22.38 -0.41 8.36
CA GLY A 124 -22.07 0.99 8.08
C GLY A 124 -21.66 1.81 9.32
N MET A 125 -21.39 1.16 10.47
CA MET A 125 -20.96 1.84 11.70
C MET A 125 -19.43 2.01 11.67
N LEU A 126 -18.98 3.21 11.30
CA LEU A 126 -17.55 3.56 11.23
C LEU A 126 -16.98 3.82 12.63
N ASP A 127 -15.86 3.18 12.96
CA ASP A 127 -14.95 3.63 14.02
C ASP A 127 -13.88 4.54 13.38
N PRO A 128 -13.82 5.85 13.69
CA PRO A 128 -12.91 6.78 13.05
C PRO A 128 -11.43 6.53 13.41
N ASP A 129 -11.14 5.85 14.50
CA ASP A 129 -9.78 5.54 14.93
C ASP A 129 -9.35 4.09 14.62
N SER A 130 -10.30 3.15 14.32
CA SER A 130 -10.00 1.76 13.99
C SER A 130 -10.80 1.29 12.76
N ASN A 131 -10.16 1.28 11.60
CA ASN A 131 -10.81 1.04 10.29
C ASN A 131 -9.80 0.56 9.24
N VAL A 132 -10.14 0.60 7.95
CA VAL A 132 -9.22 0.20 6.86
C VAL A 132 -7.99 1.10 6.73
N GLN A 133 -8.03 2.34 7.21
CA GLN A 133 -6.90 3.27 7.16
C GLN A 133 -6.05 3.25 8.43
N PHE A 134 -6.67 3.12 9.60
CA PHE A 134 -6.04 3.21 10.90
C PHE A 134 -6.09 1.88 11.66
N GLY A 135 -5.05 1.62 12.41
CA GLY A 135 -4.80 0.41 13.18
C GLY A 135 -3.52 -0.30 12.73
N GLU A 136 -3.12 -1.30 13.47
CA GLU A 136 -1.90 -2.05 13.27
C GLU A 136 -1.77 -2.59 11.84
N GLY A 137 -0.59 -2.43 11.24
CA GLY A 137 -0.29 -2.77 9.85
C GLY A 137 -0.68 -1.68 8.83
N GLY A 138 -1.36 -0.58 9.26
CA GLY A 138 -1.80 0.51 8.40
C GLY A 138 -2.78 0.07 7.32
N ALA A 139 -3.02 0.90 6.30
CA ALA A 139 -3.92 0.58 5.18
C ALA A 139 -3.47 -0.67 4.38
N GLY A 140 -2.18 -1.00 4.40
CA GLY A 140 -1.61 -2.18 3.74
C GLY A 140 -2.22 -3.50 4.19
N ALA A 141 -2.59 -3.64 5.48
CA ALA A 141 -3.16 -4.87 6.04
C ALA A 141 -4.51 -5.27 5.42
N PHE A 142 -5.24 -4.32 4.83
CA PHE A 142 -6.51 -4.52 4.13
C PHE A 142 -6.40 -4.17 2.64
N SER A 143 -5.34 -4.67 1.98
CA SER A 143 -5.08 -4.49 0.55
C SER A 143 -4.75 -5.82 -0.12
N ASP A 144 -4.37 -5.82 -1.40
CA ASP A 144 -3.79 -7.00 -2.06
C ASP A 144 -2.38 -7.35 -1.53
N GLY A 145 -1.75 -6.45 -0.80
CA GLY A 145 -0.42 -6.67 -0.26
C GLY A 145 0.67 -6.75 -1.32
N LYS A 146 0.57 -5.97 -2.40
CA LYS A 146 1.63 -5.87 -3.41
C LYS A 146 2.91 -5.30 -2.80
N LEU A 147 4.01 -5.99 -3.04
CA LEU A 147 5.33 -5.58 -2.60
C LEU A 147 6.21 -5.05 -3.74
N ASN A 148 5.62 -4.86 -4.93
CA ASN A 148 6.36 -4.25 -6.04
C ASN A 148 6.61 -2.77 -5.75
N THR A 149 7.83 -2.34 -6.00
CA THR A 149 8.20 -0.91 -5.96
C THR A 149 8.94 -0.54 -7.23
N GLN A 150 8.88 0.74 -7.60
CA GLN A 150 9.65 1.30 -8.72
C GLN A 150 10.96 1.96 -8.23
N THR A 151 11.24 1.92 -6.92
CA THR A 151 12.47 2.47 -6.35
C THR A 151 13.61 1.47 -6.44
N ASN A 152 14.81 1.95 -6.77
CA ASN A 152 16.05 1.16 -6.79
C ASN A 152 16.78 1.27 -5.43
N ASP A 153 16.06 1.07 -4.33
CA ASP A 153 16.64 1.07 -2.98
C ASP A 153 17.08 -0.35 -2.59
N THR A 154 18.31 -0.50 -2.13
CA THR A 154 18.85 -1.80 -1.70
C THR A 154 18.06 -2.38 -0.53
N ARG A 155 17.42 -1.54 0.29
CA ARG A 155 16.54 -1.93 1.41
C ARG A 155 15.28 -2.68 0.97
N ASN A 156 14.89 -2.55 -0.30
CA ASN A 156 13.73 -3.28 -0.83
C ASN A 156 13.91 -4.80 -0.68
N ARG A 157 15.14 -5.30 -0.81
CA ARG A 157 15.42 -6.73 -0.59
C ARG A 157 15.26 -7.10 0.87
N ASP A 158 15.75 -6.27 1.80
CA ASP A 158 15.58 -6.47 3.24
C ASP A 158 14.11 -6.50 3.64
N VAL A 159 13.28 -5.67 3.00
CA VAL A 159 11.83 -5.66 3.23
C VAL A 159 11.21 -7.00 2.84
N LEU A 160 11.49 -7.53 1.64
CA LEU A 160 10.95 -8.82 1.19
C LEU A 160 11.41 -9.97 2.09
N ASP A 161 12.69 -10.03 2.42
CA ASP A 161 13.27 -11.06 3.29
C ASP A 161 12.66 -10.99 4.71
N THR A 162 12.36 -9.78 5.19
CA THR A 162 11.69 -9.56 6.47
C THR A 162 10.24 -10.09 6.43
N PHE A 163 9.48 -9.82 5.38
CA PHE A 163 8.13 -10.37 5.23
C PHE A 163 8.15 -11.91 5.26
N VAL A 164 9.07 -12.55 4.54
CA VAL A 164 9.22 -14.01 4.55
C VAL A 164 9.62 -14.51 5.95
N ARG A 165 10.59 -13.85 6.60
CA ARG A 165 11.02 -14.19 7.97
C ARG A 165 9.86 -14.16 8.98
N PHE A 166 8.91 -13.27 8.81
CA PHE A 166 7.75 -13.13 9.69
C PHE A 166 6.50 -13.87 9.21
N GLY A 167 6.63 -14.78 8.23
CA GLY A 167 5.60 -15.75 7.88
C GLY A 167 4.82 -15.44 6.60
N ALA A 168 5.29 -14.54 5.75
CA ALA A 168 4.79 -14.48 4.38
C ALA A 168 5.23 -15.72 3.60
N PRO A 169 4.49 -16.15 2.55
CA PRO A 169 4.90 -17.25 1.69
C PRO A 169 6.32 -17.06 1.14
N GLU A 170 7.12 -18.13 1.11
CA GLU A 170 8.53 -18.08 0.67
C GLU A 170 8.71 -17.48 -0.72
N GLU A 171 7.74 -17.72 -1.60
CA GLU A 171 7.78 -17.22 -2.98
C GLU A 171 7.71 -15.68 -3.07
N VAL A 172 7.25 -14.98 -2.03
CA VAL A 172 7.31 -13.51 -1.93
C VAL A 172 8.76 -13.03 -2.07
N GLY A 173 9.72 -13.80 -1.59
CA GLY A 173 11.15 -13.48 -1.68
C GLY A 173 11.73 -13.56 -3.09
N TYR A 174 11.05 -14.21 -4.06
CA TYR A 174 11.61 -14.39 -5.40
C TYR A 174 10.62 -14.17 -6.57
N LEU A 175 9.34 -13.94 -6.31
CA LEU A 175 8.40 -13.59 -7.38
C LEU A 175 8.75 -12.23 -8.00
N GLY A 176 8.64 -12.13 -9.32
CA GLY A 176 8.84 -10.88 -10.05
C GLY A 176 7.77 -9.81 -9.75
N LYS A 177 6.58 -10.26 -9.34
CA LYS A 177 5.47 -9.41 -8.86
C LYS A 177 4.96 -9.99 -7.52
N PRO A 178 5.70 -9.81 -6.41
CA PRO A 178 5.34 -10.39 -5.12
C PRO A 178 4.09 -9.72 -4.53
N HIS A 179 3.23 -10.52 -3.92
CA HIS A 179 2.11 -10.09 -3.11
C HIS A 179 1.94 -11.02 -1.91
N VAL A 180 1.37 -10.52 -0.84
CA VAL A 180 1.20 -11.27 0.41
C VAL A 180 -0.27 -11.65 0.65
N GLY A 181 -1.20 -10.85 0.16
CA GLY A 181 -2.62 -10.96 0.46
C GLY A 181 -2.99 -10.44 1.85
N SER A 182 -4.20 -9.94 2.00
CA SER A 182 -4.69 -9.39 3.27
C SER A 182 -4.66 -10.42 4.42
N ASP A 183 -4.99 -11.66 4.13
CA ASP A 183 -5.02 -12.78 5.07
C ASP A 183 -3.65 -13.11 5.68
N ASN A 184 -2.59 -13.11 4.89
CA ASN A 184 -1.23 -13.35 5.39
C ASN A 184 -0.58 -12.09 5.97
N LEU A 185 -0.90 -10.90 5.44
CA LEU A 185 -0.36 -9.64 6.00
C LEU A 185 -0.69 -9.47 7.48
N LYS A 186 -1.92 -9.80 7.89
CA LYS A 186 -2.34 -9.74 9.29
C LYS A 186 -1.47 -10.61 10.18
N LYS A 187 -1.15 -11.86 9.74
CA LYS A 187 -0.27 -12.78 10.47
C LYS A 187 1.16 -12.25 10.56
N VAL A 188 1.69 -11.74 9.46
CA VAL A 188 3.03 -11.16 9.40
C VAL A 188 3.15 -9.97 10.35
N VAL A 189 2.18 -9.08 10.35
CA VAL A 189 2.15 -7.89 11.23
C VAL A 189 2.11 -8.29 12.70
N ALA A 190 1.24 -9.26 13.08
CA ALA A 190 1.18 -9.79 14.44
C ALA A 190 2.51 -10.43 14.88
N ASN A 191 3.20 -11.16 13.98
CA ASN A 191 4.50 -11.75 14.25
C ASN A 191 5.61 -10.68 14.41
N ILE A 192 5.57 -9.61 13.63
CA ILE A 192 6.48 -8.45 13.79
C ILE A 192 6.25 -7.81 15.16
N ARG A 193 5.00 -7.52 15.53
CA ARG A 193 4.65 -7.01 16.88
C ARG A 193 5.22 -7.89 17.97
N ALA A 194 4.96 -9.19 17.91
CA ALA A 194 5.45 -10.14 18.91
C ALA A 194 6.99 -10.14 19.02
N HIS A 195 7.70 -9.96 17.91
CA HIS A 195 9.15 -9.83 17.92
C HIS A 195 9.60 -8.52 18.58
N ILE A 196 8.99 -7.39 18.22
CA ILE A 196 9.30 -6.06 18.80
C ILE A 196 9.11 -6.07 20.32
N LEU A 197 7.98 -6.62 20.80
CA LEU A 197 7.69 -6.73 22.24
C LEU A 197 8.73 -7.59 22.97
N ARG A 198 9.08 -8.76 22.43
CA ARG A 198 10.13 -9.62 23.03
C ARG A 198 11.51 -8.96 23.06
N SER A 199 11.75 -8.00 22.19
CA SER A 199 13.01 -7.26 22.11
C SER A 199 13.00 -5.96 22.93
N GLY A 200 12.01 -5.76 23.78
CA GLY A 200 11.91 -4.62 24.70
C GLY A 200 11.17 -3.38 24.16
N GLY A 201 10.69 -3.40 22.91
CA GLY A 201 9.83 -2.34 22.40
C GLY A 201 8.43 -2.37 23.04
N GLU A 202 7.70 -1.28 22.94
CA GLU A 202 6.36 -1.10 23.49
C GLU A 202 5.36 -0.72 22.40
N PHE A 203 4.12 -1.28 22.47
CA PHE A 203 3.00 -0.85 21.63
C PHE A 203 1.92 -0.22 22.52
N ARG A 204 1.47 0.97 22.14
CA ARG A 204 0.34 1.68 22.75
C ARG A 204 -0.77 1.81 21.72
N PHE A 205 -1.68 0.84 21.73
CA PHE A 205 -2.87 0.84 20.88
C PHE A 205 -3.96 1.76 21.46
N CYS A 206 -4.86 2.24 20.59
CA CYS A 206 -5.89 3.21 20.93
C CYS A 206 -5.29 4.47 21.58
N GLU A 207 -4.08 4.84 21.16
CA GLU A 207 -3.36 6.02 21.64
C GLU A 207 -2.87 6.85 20.46
N ARG A 208 -3.48 8.01 20.28
CA ARG A 208 -3.22 8.91 19.15
C ARG A 208 -2.29 10.03 19.56
N LEU A 209 -1.31 10.35 18.69
CA LEU A 209 -0.53 11.57 18.75
C LEU A 209 -1.47 12.77 18.54
N THR A 210 -1.54 13.68 19.50
CA THR A 210 -2.41 14.86 19.46
C THR A 210 -1.63 16.16 19.38
N ASP A 211 -0.38 16.17 19.86
CA ASP A 211 0.48 17.35 19.80
C ASP A 211 1.96 17.00 19.94
N VAL A 212 2.85 17.98 19.69
CA VAL A 212 4.29 17.90 19.90
C VAL A 212 4.75 19.12 20.71
N ARG A 213 5.64 18.88 21.68
CA ARG A 213 6.27 19.97 22.45
C ARG A 213 7.68 20.18 21.92
N LEU A 214 7.90 21.37 21.38
CA LEU A 214 9.20 21.83 20.92
C LEU A 214 9.68 22.99 21.80
N HIS A 215 10.96 22.98 22.15
CA HIS A 215 11.62 24.10 22.81
C HIS A 215 12.83 24.53 21.99
N GLY A 216 12.88 25.80 21.56
CA GLY A 216 13.94 26.30 20.67
C GLY A 216 14.08 25.52 19.35
N GLY A 217 12.98 24.95 18.82
CA GLY A 217 13.00 24.12 17.61
C GLY A 217 13.43 22.66 17.85
N ARG A 218 13.67 22.23 19.10
CA ARG A 218 14.06 20.86 19.46
C ARG A 218 12.92 20.13 20.16
N LEU A 219 12.72 18.87 19.81
CA LEU A 219 11.72 17.99 20.44
C LEU A 219 12.06 17.73 21.92
N GLU A 220 11.08 17.88 22.79
CA GLU A 220 11.14 17.49 24.21
C GLU A 220 10.17 16.36 24.55
N ALA A 221 8.96 16.41 23.97
CA ALA A 221 7.92 15.44 24.27
C ALA A 221 6.87 15.36 23.14
N VAL A 222 6.14 14.27 23.13
CA VAL A 222 4.90 14.13 22.38
C VAL A 222 3.71 14.10 23.34
N ILE A 223 2.60 14.66 22.90
CA ILE A 223 1.34 14.62 23.64
C ILE A 223 0.40 13.66 22.91
N THR A 224 -0.23 12.79 23.69
CA THR A 224 -1.13 11.76 23.18
C THR A 224 -2.51 11.91 23.83
N THR A 225 -3.47 11.12 23.36
CA THR A 225 -4.80 11.02 24.02
C THR A 225 -4.74 10.51 25.46
N ARG A 226 -3.59 9.96 25.91
CA ARG A 226 -3.41 9.42 27.27
C ARG A 226 -2.39 10.17 28.11
N GLY A 227 -1.81 11.23 27.59
CA GLY A 227 -0.85 12.07 28.31
C GLY A 227 0.42 12.36 27.53
N GLU A 228 1.41 12.86 28.24
CA GLU A 228 2.67 13.30 27.68
C GLU A 228 3.75 12.22 27.81
N ILE A 229 4.59 12.10 26.77
CA ILE A 229 5.72 11.18 26.72
C ILE A 229 6.97 11.99 26.35
N ALA A 230 7.90 12.14 27.28
CA ALA A 230 9.20 12.74 27.00
C ALA A 230 10.01 11.84 26.07
N CYS A 231 10.57 12.38 25.00
CA CYS A 231 11.35 11.61 24.01
C CYS A 231 12.41 12.49 23.33
N ASP A 232 13.46 11.82 22.85
CA ASP A 232 14.57 12.44 22.12
C ASP A 232 14.33 12.45 20.61
N ALA A 233 13.50 11.50 20.11
CA ALA A 233 13.17 11.39 18.70
C ALA A 233 11.71 10.96 18.51
N LEU A 234 11.03 11.60 17.55
CA LEU A 234 9.70 11.27 17.07
C LEU A 234 9.75 10.90 15.59
N VAL A 235 9.33 9.68 15.26
CA VAL A 235 9.14 9.25 13.87
C VAL A 235 7.66 9.40 13.51
N LEU A 236 7.36 10.29 12.54
CA LEU A 236 6.01 10.53 12.05
C LEU A 236 5.66 9.54 10.93
N ALA A 237 5.13 8.37 11.28
CA ALA A 237 4.74 7.30 10.34
C ALA A 237 3.21 7.15 10.22
N VAL A 238 2.48 8.27 10.30
CA VAL A 238 1.03 8.36 10.56
C VAL A 238 0.11 7.94 9.39
N GLY A 239 0.65 7.70 8.20
CA GLY A 239 -0.13 7.38 7.00
C GLY A 239 -0.83 8.59 6.38
N HIS A 240 -1.33 8.42 5.13
CA HIS A 240 -1.87 9.52 4.34
C HIS A 240 -3.27 10.00 4.79
N SER A 241 -3.94 9.28 5.68
CA SER A 241 -5.30 9.59 6.14
C SER A 241 -5.35 10.33 7.47
N ALA A 242 -4.21 10.58 8.14
CA ALA A 242 -4.10 11.25 9.43
C ALA A 242 -4.22 12.79 9.30
N ARG A 243 -5.36 13.25 8.79
CA ARG A 243 -5.61 14.66 8.44
C ARG A 243 -5.60 15.58 9.66
N ASP A 244 -6.11 15.11 10.79
CA ASP A 244 -6.02 15.77 12.08
C ASP A 244 -4.56 15.99 12.53
N THR A 245 -3.68 15.02 12.30
CA THR A 245 -2.25 15.17 12.57
C THR A 245 -1.62 16.19 11.63
N PHE A 246 -2.00 16.22 10.36
CA PHE A 246 -1.51 17.26 9.44
C PHE A 246 -1.96 18.65 9.86
N GLU A 247 -3.21 18.82 10.29
CA GLU A 247 -3.74 20.08 10.80
C GLU A 247 -2.99 20.54 12.07
N MET A 248 -2.72 19.62 13.00
CA MET A 248 -1.95 19.89 14.22
C MET A 248 -0.52 20.31 13.89
N LEU A 249 0.19 19.56 13.03
CA LEU A 249 1.57 19.86 12.65
C LEU A 249 1.68 21.24 11.95
N LEU A 250 0.74 21.54 11.05
CA LEU A 250 0.70 22.84 10.39
C LEU A 250 0.48 23.98 11.41
N ALA A 251 -0.43 23.80 12.38
CA ALA A 251 -0.66 24.76 13.46
C ALA A 251 0.56 24.96 14.35
N ARG A 252 1.44 23.95 14.47
CA ARG A 252 2.73 24.01 15.18
C ARG A 252 3.87 24.59 14.33
N GLY A 253 3.59 25.04 13.12
CA GLY A 253 4.57 25.71 12.24
C GLY A 253 5.47 24.76 11.46
N PHE A 254 5.13 23.46 11.37
CA PHE A 254 5.87 22.56 10.49
C PHE A 254 5.74 22.98 9.04
N VAL A 255 6.85 22.95 8.31
CA VAL A 255 6.86 23.29 6.89
C VAL A 255 6.21 22.16 6.10
N MET A 256 5.12 22.48 5.42
CA MET A 256 4.33 21.55 4.62
C MET A 256 4.08 22.09 3.23
N GLU A 257 4.06 21.20 2.24
CA GLU A 257 3.81 21.50 0.84
C GLU A 257 2.64 20.70 0.31
N GLN A 258 1.90 21.30 -0.63
CA GLN A 258 0.92 20.57 -1.43
C GLN A 258 1.62 19.51 -2.28
N LYS A 259 1.02 18.33 -2.36
CA LYS A 259 1.49 17.25 -3.23
C LYS A 259 0.37 16.80 -4.16
N GLU A 260 0.69 16.66 -5.44
CA GLU A 260 -0.24 16.12 -6.44
C GLU A 260 -0.57 14.65 -6.13
N PHE A 261 -1.77 14.26 -6.46
CA PHE A 261 -2.29 12.89 -6.31
C PHE A 261 -3.23 12.55 -7.48
N ALA A 262 -3.98 11.47 -7.38
CA ALA A 262 -4.99 11.11 -8.36
C ALA A 262 -6.29 10.74 -7.67
N VAL A 263 -7.43 10.96 -8.33
CA VAL A 263 -8.76 10.59 -7.85
C VAL A 263 -9.57 9.96 -8.95
N GLY A 264 -10.54 9.14 -8.58
CA GLY A 264 -11.46 8.50 -9.52
C GLY A 264 -12.34 7.47 -8.86
N VAL A 265 -12.51 6.34 -9.51
CA VAL A 265 -13.40 5.28 -9.12
C VAL A 265 -12.69 3.93 -9.07
N ARG A 266 -13.25 2.95 -8.39
CA ARG A 266 -12.92 1.53 -8.63
C ARG A 266 -13.71 1.04 -9.84
N ILE A 267 -13.03 0.39 -10.79
CA ILE A 267 -13.66 -0.33 -11.88
C ILE A 267 -13.58 -1.83 -11.62
N GLU A 268 -14.73 -2.51 -11.69
CA GLU A 268 -14.84 -3.95 -11.46
C GLU A 268 -15.18 -4.69 -12.77
N HIS A 269 -14.56 -5.86 -12.93
CA HIS A 269 -14.73 -6.78 -14.04
C HIS A 269 -14.84 -8.21 -13.51
N LEU A 270 -15.35 -9.15 -14.27
CA LEU A 270 -15.13 -10.56 -13.96
C LEU A 270 -13.65 -10.90 -14.09
N GLN A 271 -13.07 -11.56 -13.06
CA GLN A 271 -11.67 -12.02 -13.12
C GLN A 271 -11.42 -12.96 -14.30
N SER A 272 -12.42 -13.77 -14.67
CA SER A 272 -12.34 -14.66 -15.84
C SER A 272 -12.19 -13.90 -17.17
N SER A 273 -12.86 -12.76 -17.32
CA SER A 273 -12.76 -11.91 -18.51
C SER A 273 -11.36 -11.30 -18.63
N ILE A 274 -10.81 -10.78 -17.52
CA ILE A 274 -9.43 -10.30 -17.48
C ILE A 274 -8.43 -11.42 -17.75
N GLY A 275 -8.66 -12.61 -17.20
CA GLY A 275 -7.83 -13.80 -17.46
C GLY A 275 -7.78 -14.15 -18.94
N ARG A 276 -8.94 -14.20 -19.60
CA ARG A 276 -9.03 -14.47 -21.07
C ARG A 276 -8.37 -13.38 -21.89
N ALA A 277 -8.57 -12.12 -21.53
CA ALA A 277 -7.97 -10.99 -22.22
C ALA A 277 -6.42 -11.01 -22.14
N GLN A 278 -5.86 -11.36 -20.98
CA GLN A 278 -4.40 -11.40 -20.76
C GLN A 278 -3.74 -12.68 -21.27
N TYR A 279 -4.36 -13.85 -21.04
CA TYR A 279 -3.71 -15.15 -21.25
C TYR A 279 -4.35 -16.03 -22.32
N GLY A 280 -5.48 -15.60 -22.90
CA GLY A 280 -6.23 -16.42 -23.87
C GLY A 280 -6.96 -17.59 -23.21
N ALA A 281 -7.27 -18.64 -23.99
CA ALA A 281 -8.11 -19.77 -23.56
C ALA A 281 -7.52 -20.57 -22.37
N GLY A 282 -6.19 -20.57 -22.21
CA GLY A 282 -5.48 -21.32 -21.15
C GLY A 282 -5.43 -20.64 -19.79
N TYR A 283 -6.12 -19.51 -19.59
CA TYR A 283 -6.00 -18.65 -18.41
C TYR A 283 -6.29 -19.38 -17.09
N ALA A 284 -7.19 -20.36 -17.07
CA ALA A 284 -7.60 -21.05 -15.85
C ALA A 284 -6.46 -21.89 -15.18
N ALA A 285 -5.39 -22.18 -15.93
CA ALA A 285 -4.21 -22.89 -15.42
C ALA A 285 -3.10 -21.95 -14.93
N LEU A 286 -3.35 -20.64 -14.93
CA LEU A 286 -2.39 -19.58 -14.59
C LEU A 286 -2.87 -18.81 -13.34
N PRO A 287 -1.96 -18.09 -12.66
CA PRO A 287 -2.37 -17.18 -11.60
C PRO A 287 -3.39 -16.16 -12.07
N ALA A 288 -4.19 -15.63 -11.16
CA ALA A 288 -5.13 -14.57 -11.47
C ALA A 288 -4.43 -13.41 -12.20
N ALA A 289 -4.94 -13.08 -13.40
CA ALA A 289 -4.32 -12.08 -14.26
C ALA A 289 -4.42 -10.69 -13.64
N ASP A 290 -3.34 -9.94 -13.69
CA ASP A 290 -3.25 -8.54 -13.32
C ASP A 290 -3.04 -7.65 -14.56
N TYR A 291 -3.26 -6.35 -14.39
CA TYR A 291 -2.95 -5.35 -15.41
C TYR A 291 -2.47 -4.04 -14.80
N LYS A 292 -1.71 -3.28 -15.59
CA LYS A 292 -1.34 -1.89 -15.32
C LYS A 292 -1.47 -1.11 -16.61
N LEU A 293 -2.41 -0.20 -16.67
CA LEU A 293 -2.77 0.57 -17.87
C LEU A 293 -2.60 2.06 -17.59
N VAL A 294 -2.27 2.81 -18.64
CA VAL A 294 -2.21 4.27 -18.63
C VAL A 294 -2.76 4.79 -19.94
N SER A 295 -3.48 5.90 -19.87
CA SER A 295 -4.01 6.64 -21.01
C SER A 295 -3.58 8.10 -20.95
N HIS A 296 -3.24 8.65 -22.09
CA HIS A 296 -2.95 10.06 -22.34
C HIS A 296 -3.92 10.62 -23.39
N ALA A 297 -5.13 10.10 -23.44
CA ALA A 297 -6.17 10.54 -24.39
C ALA A 297 -6.77 11.92 -24.05
N SER A 298 -6.41 12.49 -22.92
CA SER A 298 -6.76 13.86 -22.49
C SER A 298 -5.51 14.64 -22.08
N ASP A 299 -5.66 15.89 -21.65
CA ASP A 299 -4.60 16.71 -21.05
C ASP A 299 -4.09 16.22 -19.69
N ARG A 300 -4.78 15.21 -19.12
CA ARG A 300 -4.47 14.59 -17.85
C ARG A 300 -4.13 13.11 -18.03
N ALA A 301 -3.14 12.65 -17.31
CA ALA A 301 -2.88 11.21 -17.24
C ALA A 301 -4.03 10.51 -16.50
N VAL A 302 -4.57 9.46 -17.11
CA VAL A 302 -5.53 8.54 -16.50
C VAL A 302 -4.90 7.16 -16.46
N PHE A 303 -4.91 6.53 -15.29
CA PHE A 303 -4.22 5.26 -15.13
C PHE A 303 -4.92 4.33 -14.14
N THR A 304 -4.62 3.04 -14.27
CA THR A 304 -5.06 2.04 -13.29
C THR A 304 -4.07 2.00 -12.14
N PHE A 305 -4.60 1.97 -10.91
CA PHE A 305 -3.80 1.96 -9.70
C PHE A 305 -4.30 0.87 -8.75
N CYS A 306 -3.39 0.26 -7.98
CA CYS A 306 -3.71 -0.77 -6.98
C CYS A 306 -4.74 -1.81 -7.48
N MET A 307 -4.49 -2.39 -8.68
CA MET A 307 -5.33 -3.46 -9.24
C MET A 307 -5.30 -4.68 -8.33
N CYS A 308 -6.47 -5.20 -7.97
CA CYS A 308 -6.67 -6.34 -7.08
C CYS A 308 -7.29 -7.51 -7.88
N PRO A 309 -6.48 -8.45 -8.36
CA PRO A 309 -6.96 -9.64 -9.04
C PRO A 309 -7.75 -10.51 -8.06
N GLY A 310 -8.86 -11.12 -8.52
CA GLY A 310 -9.70 -11.98 -7.69
C GLY A 310 -9.95 -11.36 -6.32
N GLY A 311 -10.43 -10.11 -6.30
CA GLY A 311 -10.59 -9.32 -5.09
C GLY A 311 -11.88 -8.54 -5.04
N VAL A 312 -12.05 -7.76 -3.99
CA VAL A 312 -13.25 -7.00 -3.70
C VAL A 312 -12.96 -5.51 -3.55
N VAL A 313 -13.96 -4.68 -3.81
CA VAL A 313 -13.97 -3.27 -3.43
C VAL A 313 -14.44 -3.17 -1.98
N ILE A 314 -13.70 -2.46 -1.14
CA ILE A 314 -13.98 -2.34 0.29
C ILE A 314 -14.27 -0.89 0.69
N PRO A 315 -15.11 -0.69 1.73
CA PRO A 315 -15.31 0.61 2.34
C PRO A 315 -14.05 1.01 3.12
N SER A 316 -13.51 2.18 2.80
CA SER A 316 -12.22 2.64 3.31
C SER A 316 -12.29 4.04 3.95
N ALA A 317 -13.49 4.46 4.37
CA ALA A 317 -13.69 5.69 5.11
C ALA A 317 -12.94 5.68 6.44
N SER A 318 -12.49 6.86 6.88
CA SER A 318 -11.89 7.09 8.20
C SER A 318 -12.36 8.40 8.84
N GLU A 319 -13.18 9.17 8.13
CA GLU A 319 -13.84 10.36 8.63
C GLU A 319 -15.35 10.21 8.48
N ALA A 320 -16.12 10.68 9.47
CA ALA A 320 -17.56 10.60 9.45
C ALA A 320 -18.15 11.40 8.28
N GLY A 321 -19.13 10.80 7.60
CA GLY A 321 -19.86 11.44 6.50
C GLY A 321 -19.08 11.54 5.19
N GLY A 322 -18.09 10.68 4.96
CA GLY A 322 -17.35 10.54 3.72
C GLY A 322 -17.35 9.10 3.23
N VAL A 323 -17.59 8.85 1.94
CA VAL A 323 -17.40 7.54 1.32
C VAL A 323 -16.05 7.50 0.63
N VAL A 324 -15.28 6.47 0.93
CA VAL A 324 -13.99 6.17 0.28
C VAL A 324 -13.97 4.70 -0.08
N THR A 325 -13.53 4.39 -1.29
CA THR A 325 -13.35 3.01 -1.75
C THR A 325 -11.87 2.66 -1.87
N ASN A 326 -11.56 1.39 -1.66
CA ASN A 326 -10.25 0.80 -1.95
C ASN A 326 -10.47 -0.63 -2.44
N GLY A 327 -9.40 -1.32 -2.85
CA GLY A 327 -9.45 -2.72 -3.24
C GLY A 327 -8.65 -3.61 -2.29
N MET A 328 -9.11 -4.84 -2.13
CA MET A 328 -8.48 -5.86 -1.31
C MET A 328 -8.54 -7.22 -2.02
N SER A 329 -7.50 -8.03 -1.84
CA SER A 329 -7.50 -9.45 -2.22
C SER A 329 -6.84 -10.27 -1.13
N ASN A 330 -7.32 -11.50 -0.94
CA ASN A 330 -6.58 -12.53 -0.23
C ASN A 330 -5.45 -13.08 -1.09
N TYR A 331 -4.53 -13.82 -0.48
CA TYR A 331 -3.39 -14.42 -1.19
C TYR A 331 -3.80 -15.28 -2.38
N ALA A 332 -4.87 -16.07 -2.21
CA ALA A 332 -5.39 -16.94 -3.25
C ALA A 332 -5.99 -16.20 -4.46
N ARG A 333 -6.40 -14.92 -4.31
CA ARG A 333 -7.00 -14.11 -5.39
C ARG A 333 -8.15 -14.84 -6.10
N SER A 334 -9.05 -15.43 -5.31
CA SER A 334 -10.09 -16.36 -5.79
C SER A 334 -11.49 -15.76 -5.88
N GLU A 335 -11.63 -14.46 -5.60
CA GLU A 335 -12.93 -13.80 -5.73
C GLU A 335 -13.37 -13.70 -7.19
N ARG A 336 -14.68 -13.58 -7.40
CA ARG A 336 -15.30 -13.52 -8.73
C ARG A 336 -14.79 -12.36 -9.57
N ASN A 337 -14.61 -11.19 -8.93
CA ASN A 337 -14.24 -9.97 -9.62
C ASN A 337 -12.74 -9.71 -9.54
N ALA A 338 -12.24 -9.01 -10.55
CA ALA A 338 -11.03 -8.21 -10.52
C ALA A 338 -11.43 -6.74 -10.35
N ASN A 339 -10.68 -5.96 -9.62
CA ASN A 339 -10.93 -4.51 -9.56
C ASN A 339 -9.63 -3.71 -9.59
N SER A 340 -9.69 -2.48 -10.04
CA SER A 340 -8.60 -1.50 -9.91
C SER A 340 -9.18 -0.10 -9.73
N ALA A 341 -8.41 0.79 -9.11
CA ALA A 341 -8.68 2.20 -9.25
C ALA A 341 -8.47 2.61 -10.72
N LEU A 342 -9.41 3.37 -11.28
CA LEU A 342 -9.29 4.14 -12.51
C LEU A 342 -9.23 5.60 -12.09
N VAL A 343 -8.05 6.19 -12.11
CA VAL A 343 -7.80 7.50 -11.49
C VAL A 343 -7.20 8.49 -12.47
N VAL A 344 -7.56 9.75 -12.26
CA VAL A 344 -7.13 10.91 -13.03
C VAL A 344 -6.17 11.74 -12.19
N GLN A 345 -5.07 12.17 -12.77
CA GLN A 345 -4.13 13.09 -12.15
C GLN A 345 -4.81 14.39 -11.73
N VAL A 346 -4.63 14.78 -10.49
CA VAL A 346 -5.05 16.07 -9.92
C VAL A 346 -3.82 16.92 -9.66
N ARG A 347 -3.81 18.12 -10.23
CA ARG A 347 -2.71 19.09 -10.14
C ARG A 347 -2.95 20.04 -8.97
N ARG A 348 -1.91 20.70 -8.49
CA ARG A 348 -2.03 21.73 -7.43
C ARG A 348 -3.03 22.84 -7.82
N SER A 349 -3.08 23.22 -9.09
CA SER A 349 -4.04 24.20 -9.62
C SER A 349 -5.52 23.81 -9.44
N ASP A 350 -5.81 22.51 -9.28
CA ASP A 350 -7.19 22.02 -9.09
C ASP A 350 -7.68 22.23 -7.66
N PHE A 351 -6.78 22.45 -6.71
CA PHE A 351 -7.14 22.59 -5.29
C PHE A 351 -7.82 23.93 -4.96
N GLY A 352 -7.67 24.93 -5.85
CA GLY A 352 -8.30 26.25 -5.71
C GLY A 352 -7.74 27.12 -4.58
N SER A 353 -6.61 26.75 -3.97
CA SER A 353 -5.96 27.48 -2.89
C SER A 353 -4.49 27.07 -2.77
N GLU A 354 -3.63 28.03 -2.36
CA GLU A 354 -2.22 27.78 -2.03
C GLU A 354 -2.00 27.24 -0.61
N HIS A 355 -3.07 27.08 0.18
CA HIS A 355 -2.97 26.52 1.54
C HIS A 355 -2.40 25.10 1.50
N PRO A 356 -1.41 24.73 2.35
CA PRO A 356 -0.76 23.42 2.31
C PRO A 356 -1.72 22.23 2.37
N LEU A 357 -2.86 22.37 3.05
CA LEU A 357 -3.90 21.33 3.18
C LEU A 357 -5.02 21.45 2.13
N ALA A 358 -4.90 22.26 1.08
CA ALA A 358 -5.95 22.39 0.07
C ALA A 358 -6.27 21.07 -0.64
N GLY A 359 -5.26 20.21 -0.87
CA GLY A 359 -5.46 18.88 -1.40
C GLY A 359 -6.29 17.97 -0.46
N VAL A 360 -6.15 18.12 0.86
CA VAL A 360 -7.01 17.43 1.86
C VAL A 360 -8.46 17.87 1.71
N GLN A 361 -8.70 19.18 1.57
CA GLN A 361 -10.05 19.70 1.40
C GLN A 361 -10.67 19.27 0.07
N PHE A 362 -9.88 19.19 -1.00
CA PHE A 362 -10.32 18.65 -2.27
C PHE A 362 -10.80 17.18 -2.14
N GLN A 363 -10.04 16.32 -1.44
CA GLN A 363 -10.44 14.94 -1.17
C GLN A 363 -11.73 14.88 -0.34
N ARG A 364 -11.81 15.64 0.77
CA ARG A 364 -13.01 15.70 1.63
C ARG A 364 -14.27 16.11 0.87
N LYS A 365 -14.16 17.05 -0.08
CA LYS A 365 -15.28 17.49 -0.92
C LYS A 365 -15.83 16.34 -1.76
N LEU A 366 -14.96 15.55 -2.39
CA LEU A 366 -15.38 14.38 -3.18
C LEU A 366 -15.98 13.28 -2.30
N GLU A 367 -15.33 12.97 -1.18
CA GLU A 367 -15.78 11.95 -0.22
C GLU A 367 -17.15 12.29 0.37
N ARG A 368 -17.38 13.57 0.68
CA ARG A 368 -18.65 14.08 1.17
C ARG A 368 -19.74 14.06 0.09
N ALA A 369 -19.42 14.46 -1.14
CA ALA A 369 -20.34 14.39 -2.26
C ALA A 369 -20.79 12.96 -2.51
N ALA A 370 -19.87 12.01 -2.52
CA ALA A 370 -20.17 10.58 -2.67
C ALA A 370 -21.09 10.07 -1.54
N PHE A 371 -20.84 10.46 -0.29
CA PHE A 371 -21.66 10.08 0.85
C PHE A 371 -23.11 10.60 0.72
N LEU A 372 -23.27 11.87 0.41
CA LEU A 372 -24.59 12.52 0.33
C LEU A 372 -25.42 11.99 -0.86
N THR A 373 -24.80 11.89 -2.03
CA THR A 373 -25.48 11.45 -3.25
C THR A 373 -25.87 9.97 -3.20
N ALA A 374 -25.14 9.14 -2.45
CA ALA A 374 -25.47 7.73 -2.27
C ALA A 374 -26.49 7.45 -1.14
N GLY A 375 -27.02 8.49 -0.47
CA GLY A 375 -28.06 8.37 0.53
C GLY A 375 -27.65 8.58 1.99
N GLY A 376 -26.41 9.02 2.26
CA GLY A 376 -25.95 9.41 3.60
C GLY A 376 -25.72 8.26 4.59
N ASN A 377 -25.49 7.05 4.09
CA ASN A 377 -25.41 5.82 4.89
C ASN A 377 -24.25 4.90 4.53
N TYR A 378 -23.13 5.45 4.00
CA TYR A 378 -21.93 4.76 3.54
C TYR A 378 -22.14 3.77 2.38
N ARG A 379 -23.30 3.69 1.75
CA ARG A 379 -23.44 3.03 0.45
C ARG A 379 -22.55 3.72 -0.56
N ALA A 380 -21.91 2.96 -1.44
CA ALA A 380 -21.07 3.54 -2.46
C ALA A 380 -21.87 3.96 -3.70
N PRO A 381 -21.62 5.14 -4.29
CA PRO A 381 -22.19 5.49 -5.57
C PRO A 381 -21.63 4.60 -6.67
N VAL A 382 -22.50 4.10 -7.56
CA VAL A 382 -22.11 3.25 -8.69
C VAL A 382 -22.77 3.68 -9.99
N GLN A 383 -22.07 3.42 -11.10
CA GLN A 383 -22.58 3.58 -12.46
C GLN A 383 -21.94 2.53 -13.36
N LEU A 384 -22.67 2.02 -14.36
CA LEU A 384 -22.07 1.16 -15.39
C LEU A 384 -21.17 1.97 -16.32
N ALA A 385 -20.05 1.39 -16.75
CA ALA A 385 -19.11 2.06 -17.64
C ALA A 385 -19.75 2.48 -18.98
N GLY A 386 -20.62 1.65 -19.55
CA GLY A 386 -21.35 1.99 -20.76
C GLY A 386 -22.31 3.16 -20.59
N ASP A 387 -23.05 3.22 -19.48
CA ASP A 387 -23.94 4.33 -19.18
C ASP A 387 -23.17 5.62 -18.88
N PHE A 388 -22.04 5.52 -18.15
CA PHE A 388 -21.14 6.64 -17.90
C PHE A 388 -20.63 7.25 -19.20
N LEU A 389 -20.21 6.42 -20.16
CA LEU A 389 -19.76 6.88 -21.48
C LEU A 389 -20.85 7.53 -22.30
N ALA A 390 -22.10 7.05 -22.14
CA ALA A 390 -23.28 7.53 -22.87
C ALA A 390 -24.01 8.70 -22.19
N ASP A 391 -23.51 9.20 -21.04
CA ASP A 391 -24.18 10.20 -20.20
C ASP A 391 -25.58 9.80 -19.74
N LYS A 392 -25.76 8.50 -19.41
CA LYS A 392 -27.02 7.91 -18.94
C LYS A 392 -26.93 7.48 -17.49
N GLU A 393 -28.08 7.44 -16.83
CA GLU A 393 -28.24 6.83 -15.51
C GLU A 393 -28.25 5.31 -15.64
N SER A 394 -27.70 4.61 -14.64
CA SER A 394 -27.80 3.16 -14.53
C SER A 394 -28.91 2.77 -13.56
N TYR A 395 -29.60 1.67 -13.83
CA TYR A 395 -30.72 1.20 -13.02
C TYR A 395 -30.64 -0.28 -12.63
N TYR A 396 -29.77 -1.05 -13.25
CA TYR A 396 -29.62 -2.48 -12.99
C TYR A 396 -28.17 -2.91 -13.26
N PHE A 397 -27.77 -4.02 -12.66
CA PHE A 397 -26.47 -4.64 -12.92
C PHE A 397 -26.64 -5.82 -13.88
N GLY A 398 -25.71 -5.93 -14.81
CA GLY A 398 -25.56 -7.09 -15.68
C GLY A 398 -24.89 -8.28 -14.98
N GLU A 399 -23.94 -8.92 -15.65
CA GLU A 399 -23.21 -10.06 -15.12
C GLU A 399 -22.22 -9.64 -14.01
N VAL A 400 -21.60 -8.47 -14.15
CA VAL A 400 -20.73 -7.89 -13.11
C VAL A 400 -21.59 -7.29 -12.01
N LYS A 401 -21.44 -7.83 -10.78
CA LYS A 401 -22.09 -7.30 -9.59
C LYS A 401 -21.04 -6.60 -8.72
N PRO A 402 -21.36 -5.42 -8.14
CA PRO A 402 -20.42 -4.74 -7.24
C PRO A 402 -20.13 -5.59 -6.01
N SER A 403 -18.86 -5.59 -5.59
CA SER A 403 -18.39 -6.35 -4.42
C SER A 403 -18.38 -5.55 -3.12
N TYR A 404 -18.79 -4.29 -3.15
CA TYR A 404 -18.79 -3.39 -1.99
C TYR A 404 -19.85 -3.80 -0.95
N ALA A 405 -19.38 -4.22 0.25
CA ALA A 405 -20.19 -4.95 1.22
C ALA A 405 -21.37 -4.16 1.83
N ILE A 406 -21.20 -2.86 2.12
CA ILE A 406 -22.29 -2.02 2.71
C ILE A 406 -23.47 -1.86 1.73
N GLY A 407 -23.23 -2.16 0.44
CA GLY A 407 -24.19 -1.95 -0.64
C GLY A 407 -23.91 -0.67 -1.43
N THR A 408 -24.64 -0.52 -2.53
CA THR A 408 -24.41 0.54 -3.52
C THR A 408 -25.69 1.28 -3.87
N SER A 409 -25.53 2.50 -4.37
CA SER A 409 -26.63 3.31 -4.91
C SER A 409 -26.27 3.74 -6.33
N PHE A 410 -27.18 3.64 -7.29
CA PHE A 410 -26.95 4.18 -8.62
C PHE A 410 -26.92 5.70 -8.57
N VAL A 411 -25.77 6.27 -8.95
CA VAL A 411 -25.49 7.72 -8.97
C VAL A 411 -24.62 8.02 -10.17
N PRO A 412 -24.99 8.99 -11.01
CA PRO A 412 -24.10 9.46 -12.07
C PRO A 412 -22.79 10.02 -11.50
N MET A 413 -21.64 9.60 -12.03
CA MET A 413 -20.32 10.04 -11.54
C MET A 413 -20.11 11.55 -11.68
N GLN A 414 -20.83 12.20 -12.61
CA GLN A 414 -20.84 13.65 -12.79
C GLN A 414 -21.41 14.41 -11.58
N ALA A 415 -22.21 13.76 -10.73
CA ALA A 415 -22.73 14.36 -9.49
C ALA A 415 -21.67 14.44 -8.39
N ILE A 416 -20.56 13.74 -8.53
CA ILE A 416 -19.50 13.63 -7.52
C ILE A 416 -18.23 14.37 -7.95
N PHE A 417 -17.80 14.15 -9.19
CA PHE A 417 -16.53 14.65 -9.69
C PHE A 417 -16.66 15.96 -10.48
N PRO A 418 -15.67 16.86 -10.41
CA PRO A 418 -15.55 17.96 -11.36
C PRO A 418 -15.52 17.46 -12.80
N ARG A 419 -16.09 18.26 -13.72
CA ARG A 419 -16.21 17.90 -15.14
C ARG A 419 -14.86 17.50 -15.77
N ALA A 420 -13.79 18.22 -15.45
CA ALA A 420 -12.44 17.90 -15.95
C ALA A 420 -11.98 16.46 -15.59
N ILE A 421 -12.44 15.91 -14.47
CA ILE A 421 -12.11 14.54 -14.05
C ILE A 421 -12.99 13.53 -14.83
N THR A 422 -14.29 13.79 -14.95
CA THR A 422 -15.19 12.89 -15.69
C THR A 422 -14.88 12.86 -17.18
N ASP A 423 -14.60 14.01 -17.79
CA ASP A 423 -14.22 14.10 -19.20
C ASP A 423 -12.93 13.34 -19.48
N ALA A 424 -11.92 13.45 -18.58
CA ALA A 424 -10.68 12.69 -18.70
C ALA A 424 -10.90 11.18 -18.58
N MET A 425 -11.74 10.71 -17.64
CA MET A 425 -12.10 9.29 -17.53
C MET A 425 -12.82 8.78 -18.78
N LYS A 426 -13.77 9.55 -19.33
CA LYS A 426 -14.49 9.20 -20.58
C LYS A 426 -13.54 9.08 -21.77
N ALA A 427 -12.63 10.02 -21.92
CA ALA A 427 -11.63 9.97 -23.00
C ALA A 427 -10.70 8.76 -22.86
N ALA A 428 -10.37 8.37 -21.63
CA ALA A 428 -9.43 7.29 -21.35
C ALA A 428 -10.03 5.89 -21.53
N LEU A 429 -11.31 5.68 -21.17
CA LEU A 429 -11.92 4.35 -21.17
C LEU A 429 -11.81 3.63 -22.52
N PRO A 430 -12.15 4.24 -23.69
CA PRO A 430 -11.95 3.59 -24.99
C PRO A 430 -10.50 3.31 -25.34
N ASP A 431 -9.54 4.15 -24.90
CA ASP A 431 -8.12 3.93 -25.09
C ASP A 431 -7.60 2.74 -24.26
N LEU A 432 -8.08 2.63 -23.02
CA LEU A 432 -7.74 1.51 -22.13
C LEU A 432 -8.35 0.19 -22.61
N ASP A 433 -9.54 0.23 -23.20
CA ASP A 433 -10.20 -0.94 -23.78
C ASP A 433 -9.43 -1.49 -24.98
N ARG A 434 -8.85 -0.62 -25.83
CA ARG A 434 -7.95 -1.06 -26.90
C ARG A 434 -6.70 -1.75 -26.36
N LYS A 435 -6.21 -1.37 -25.19
CA LYS A 435 -5.01 -1.97 -24.55
C LYS A 435 -5.33 -3.28 -23.84
N LEU A 436 -6.54 -3.39 -23.30
CA LEU A 436 -7.04 -4.59 -22.63
C LEU A 436 -8.52 -4.78 -23.01
N ALA A 437 -8.78 -5.65 -23.95
CA ALA A 437 -10.12 -5.90 -24.48
C ALA A 437 -11.11 -6.26 -23.36
N GLY A 438 -12.25 -5.55 -23.31
CA GLY A 438 -13.27 -5.68 -22.29
C GLY A 438 -13.03 -4.85 -21.02
N PHE A 439 -11.99 -4.00 -20.97
CA PHE A 439 -11.77 -3.11 -19.85
C PHE A 439 -12.89 -2.09 -19.67
N ALA A 440 -13.38 -1.50 -20.76
CA ALA A 440 -14.53 -0.59 -20.76
C ALA A 440 -15.82 -1.28 -21.24
N ALA A 441 -15.98 -2.58 -20.97
CA ALA A 441 -17.20 -3.28 -21.30
C ALA A 441 -18.41 -2.56 -20.65
N TYR A 442 -19.55 -2.56 -21.35
CA TYR A 442 -20.76 -1.85 -20.90
C TYR A 442 -21.12 -2.13 -19.44
N GLU A 443 -21.03 -3.42 -19.04
CA GLU A 443 -21.39 -3.90 -17.71
C GLU A 443 -20.30 -3.76 -16.64
N SER A 444 -19.12 -3.22 -16.98
CA SER A 444 -18.08 -2.93 -15.97
C SER A 444 -18.63 -1.91 -14.97
N VAL A 445 -18.45 -2.17 -13.67
CA VAL A 445 -19.04 -1.34 -12.61
C VAL A 445 -18.01 -0.33 -12.13
N LEU A 446 -18.37 0.95 -12.21
CA LEU A 446 -17.64 2.06 -11.63
C LEU A 446 -18.16 2.33 -10.21
N THR A 447 -17.32 2.22 -9.18
CA THR A 447 -17.69 2.43 -7.77
C THR A 447 -16.89 3.60 -7.21
N GLY A 448 -17.55 4.67 -6.78
CA GLY A 448 -16.91 5.90 -6.26
C GLY A 448 -16.88 5.95 -4.72
N VAL A 449 -15.94 6.66 -4.16
CA VAL A 449 -14.85 7.43 -4.74
C VAL A 449 -13.50 6.89 -4.27
N GLU A 450 -12.57 6.68 -5.18
CA GLU A 450 -11.16 6.44 -4.87
C GLU A 450 -10.45 7.80 -4.79
N SER A 451 -10.30 8.35 -3.59
CA SER A 451 -9.78 9.70 -3.36
C SER A 451 -8.39 9.71 -2.74
N ARG A 452 -7.93 8.56 -2.21
CA ARG A 452 -6.72 8.48 -1.37
C ARG A 452 -5.64 7.60 -1.97
N THR A 453 -5.23 7.90 -3.21
CA THR A 453 -4.18 7.16 -3.91
C THR A 453 -2.78 7.44 -3.37
N SER A 454 -2.57 8.61 -2.77
CA SER A 454 -1.34 9.01 -2.08
C SER A 454 -1.62 10.19 -1.15
N SER A 455 -0.62 10.54 -0.31
CA SER A 455 -0.72 11.72 0.55
C SER A 455 -0.90 13.00 -0.28
N PRO A 456 -1.86 13.88 0.06
CA PRO A 456 -2.04 15.17 -0.61
C PRO A 456 -1.06 16.25 -0.11
N VAL A 457 -0.22 15.91 0.86
CA VAL A 457 0.75 16.80 1.50
C VAL A 457 2.13 16.17 1.55
N ARG A 458 3.14 17.01 1.66
CA ARG A 458 4.50 16.63 2.05
C ARG A 458 4.89 17.44 3.28
N ILE A 459 5.33 16.76 4.34
CA ILE A 459 5.99 17.38 5.48
C ILE A 459 7.46 17.49 5.13
N VAL A 460 7.98 18.71 4.96
CA VAL A 460 9.34 18.93 4.45
C VAL A 460 10.35 18.43 5.46
N ARG A 461 11.31 17.62 4.99
CA ARG A 461 12.43 17.13 5.77
C ARG A 461 13.76 17.37 5.06
N ASP A 462 14.82 17.52 5.81
CA ASP A 462 16.18 17.56 5.29
C ASP A 462 16.56 16.19 4.69
N ALA A 463 17.22 16.20 3.55
CA ALA A 463 17.56 14.98 2.81
C ALA A 463 18.68 14.17 3.44
N GLN A 464 19.58 14.79 4.23
CA GLN A 464 20.73 14.15 4.85
C GLN A 464 20.40 13.63 6.24
N THR A 465 19.80 14.46 7.08
CA THR A 465 19.42 14.12 8.46
C THR A 465 18.09 13.42 8.59
N MET A 466 17.22 13.54 7.58
CA MET A 466 15.83 13.07 7.56
C MET A 466 14.93 13.77 8.62
N GLN A 467 15.40 14.82 9.28
CA GLN A 467 14.63 15.58 10.25
C GLN A 467 13.71 16.59 9.57
N ALA A 468 12.59 16.89 10.20
CA ALA A 468 11.66 17.91 9.73
C ALA A 468 12.35 19.27 9.69
N ALA A 469 12.08 20.06 8.65
CA ALA A 469 12.61 21.40 8.53
C ALA A 469 12.17 22.25 9.73
N GLY A 470 13.13 22.76 10.50
CA GLY A 470 12.89 23.59 11.68
C GLY A 470 12.47 22.84 12.94
N ALA A 471 12.52 21.48 12.95
CA ALA A 471 12.16 20.70 14.15
C ALA A 471 13.17 19.54 14.37
N GLU A 472 14.23 19.83 15.14
CA GLU A 472 15.24 18.83 15.52
C GLU A 472 14.58 17.71 16.34
N GLY A 473 14.95 16.45 16.04
CA GLY A 473 14.41 15.27 16.71
C GLY A 473 13.10 14.76 16.12
N VAL A 474 12.50 15.44 15.13
CA VAL A 474 11.26 14.98 14.46
C VAL A 474 11.59 14.47 13.06
N TYR A 475 11.17 13.23 12.75
CA TYR A 475 11.50 12.52 11.51
C TYR A 475 10.24 12.19 10.70
N PRO A 476 9.85 13.01 9.70
CA PRO A 476 8.78 12.67 8.78
C PRO A 476 9.11 11.40 7.98
N CYS A 477 8.22 10.40 8.00
CA CYS A 477 8.50 9.08 7.46
C CYS A 477 7.32 8.50 6.67
N GLY A 478 7.62 7.80 5.59
CA GLY A 478 6.68 7.00 4.84
C GLY A 478 5.71 7.77 3.96
N GLU A 479 4.58 7.13 3.66
CA GLU A 479 3.60 7.63 2.70
C GLU A 479 2.86 8.87 3.20
N GLY A 480 2.47 8.91 4.48
CA GLY A 480 1.73 10.03 5.04
C GLY A 480 2.49 11.34 4.95
N CYS A 481 3.79 11.29 5.16
CA CYS A 481 4.66 12.46 5.06
C CYS A 481 5.10 12.78 3.61
N GLY A 482 4.62 12.03 2.61
CA GLY A 482 4.82 12.32 1.19
C GLY A 482 6.09 11.72 0.57
N TYR A 483 6.74 10.74 1.22
CA TYR A 483 8.02 10.14 0.78
C TYR A 483 7.93 8.71 0.25
N ALA A 484 6.77 8.09 0.33
CA ALA A 484 6.52 6.75 -0.19
C ALA A 484 5.15 6.67 -0.87
N GLY A 485 4.87 5.57 -1.58
CA GLY A 485 3.60 5.35 -2.26
C GLY A 485 3.18 3.88 -2.26
N GLY A 486 3.51 3.12 -1.21
CA GLY A 486 3.13 1.71 -1.05
C GLY A 486 3.93 1.01 0.03
N ILE A 487 3.59 -0.26 0.32
CA ILE A 487 4.11 -1.03 1.45
C ILE A 487 5.64 -1.05 1.46
N THR A 488 6.27 -1.52 0.38
CA THR A 488 7.74 -1.69 0.31
C THR A 488 8.48 -0.37 0.40
N SER A 489 8.03 0.67 -0.31
CA SER A 489 8.69 1.97 -0.26
C SER A 489 8.52 2.66 1.09
N ALA A 490 7.37 2.48 1.77
CA ALA A 490 7.15 2.99 3.12
C ALA A 490 8.03 2.27 4.15
N ALA A 491 8.14 0.94 4.05
CA ALA A 491 9.03 0.13 4.88
C ALA A 491 10.50 0.52 4.69
N ALA A 492 10.95 0.69 3.44
CA ALA A 492 12.32 1.11 3.11
C ALA A 492 12.63 2.51 3.64
N ASP A 493 11.66 3.44 3.58
CA ASP A 493 11.81 4.78 4.16
C ASP A 493 11.89 4.74 5.69
N GLY A 494 11.11 3.83 6.34
CA GLY A 494 11.21 3.57 7.77
C GLY A 494 12.59 3.06 8.20
N ILE A 495 13.16 2.11 7.44
CA ILE A 495 14.53 1.63 7.66
C ILE A 495 15.53 2.78 7.53
N ARG A 496 15.39 3.61 6.49
CA ARG A 496 16.27 4.76 6.23
C ARG A 496 16.25 5.78 7.37
N VAL A 497 15.06 6.10 7.88
CA VAL A 497 14.92 7.00 9.04
C VAL A 497 15.58 6.40 10.28
N ALA A 498 15.36 5.13 10.58
CA ALA A 498 16.01 4.45 11.69
C ALA A 498 17.54 4.48 11.57
N GLU A 499 18.09 4.22 10.38
CA GLU A 499 19.54 4.29 10.12
C GLU A 499 20.11 5.68 10.42
N LYS A 500 19.36 6.75 10.13
CA LYS A 500 19.81 8.12 10.46
C LYS A 500 19.76 8.42 11.96
N ILE A 501 18.78 7.91 12.67
CA ILE A 501 18.73 8.01 14.14
C ILE A 501 19.93 7.26 14.76
N ILE A 502 20.20 6.05 14.30
CA ILE A 502 21.32 5.21 14.75
C ILE A 502 22.66 5.88 14.47
N GLU A 503 22.87 6.36 13.23
CA GLU A 503 24.09 7.07 12.82
C GLU A 503 24.37 8.27 13.74
N ALA A 504 23.36 9.09 14.01
CA ALA A 504 23.50 10.23 14.91
C ALA A 504 23.84 9.83 16.36
N CYS A 505 23.40 8.65 16.83
CA CYS A 505 23.75 8.14 18.15
C CYS A 505 25.20 7.63 18.19
N LEU A 506 25.62 6.84 17.19
CA LEU A 506 26.97 6.29 17.11
C LEU A 506 28.03 7.38 16.96
N GLN A 507 27.74 8.45 16.21
CA GLN A 507 28.63 9.62 16.08
C GLN A 507 28.82 10.40 17.40
N ARG A 508 27.87 10.32 18.34
CA ARG A 508 28.00 10.94 19.66
C ARG A 508 28.81 10.07 20.65
N GLN A 509 28.98 8.79 20.35
CA GLN A 509 29.74 7.83 21.16
C GLN A 509 31.22 7.77 20.73
N ALA A 510 31.53 8.14 19.48
CA ALA A 510 32.91 8.23 18.94
C ALA A 510 33.55 9.56 19.31
#